data_e227f61a21281a0c00f50900d72e317a
#
_entry.id   e227f61a21281a0c00f50900d72e317a
#
_cell.length_a   1.000
_cell.length_b   1.000
_cell.length_c   1.000
_cell.angle_alpha   90.00
_cell.angle_beta   90.00
_cell.angle_gamma   90.00
#
_symmetry.space_group_name_H-M   'P 1'
#
loop_
_entity.id
_entity.type
_entity.pdbx_description
1 polymer ?
#
loop_
_entity_poly.entity_id
_entity_poly.type
_entity_poly.pdbx_seq_one_letter_code
_entity_poly.pdbx_strand_id
1 'polypeptide(L)'
;KLYPEMQEKERLIADVVRGLEAKDNAIYEKLFNADAPEMDPLGRMSFTFGDDSIPDSDIVRYSEGRIASLSAAAAGIESGFLEVFGDISSRKGALPPMIVPVAGLKPAQVGASIGQKINPFYKVISQHDGIDLIVGQGTPVIAAADGTVTDVRRSGKGLGNVVEITHDGGYVTVYAHLEDIVVRKGERVKAGKKLAGVGISGNSFAPHLHYEVRRDGEVLDPVNFFFASFSPEEYTRAAYLAATTGQSMD
;
A
#
# COMPACT_ATOMS: atom_id res chain seq x y z
N LYS A 1 15.80 34.51 15.39
CA LYS A 1 16.50 33.18 15.18
C LYS A 1 15.54 32.00 14.94
N LEU A 2 14.28 32.04 15.43
CA LEU A 2 13.27 30.99 15.24
C LEU A 2 12.64 30.98 13.83
N TYR A 3 12.53 32.14 13.19
CA TYR A 3 11.85 32.32 11.92
C TYR A 3 12.49 31.54 10.75
N PRO A 4 13.81 31.57 10.55
CA PRO A 4 14.46 30.76 9.48
C PRO A 4 14.30 29.25 9.67
N GLU A 5 14.34 28.76 10.92
CA GLU A 5 14.15 27.33 11.23
C GLU A 5 12.71 26.88 10.97
N MET A 6 11.73 27.76 11.19
CA MET A 6 10.33 27.48 10.86
C MET A 6 10.11 27.42 9.35
N GLN A 7 10.69 28.35 8.59
CA GLN A 7 10.61 28.35 7.13
C GLN A 7 11.25 27.10 6.51
N GLU A 8 12.38 26.64 7.06
CA GLU A 8 13.04 25.44 6.59
C GLU A 8 12.21 24.17 6.87
N LYS A 9 11.59 24.10 8.05
CA LYS A 9 10.66 23.00 8.38
C LYS A 9 9.40 23.01 7.50
N GLU A 10 8.84 24.19 7.25
CA GLU A 10 7.69 24.39 6.40
C GLU A 10 7.97 23.95 4.95
N ARG A 11 9.14 24.32 4.41
CA ARG A 11 9.62 23.88 3.11
C ARG A 11 9.82 22.36 3.04
N LEU A 12 10.40 21.77 4.08
CA LEU A 12 10.60 20.33 4.18
C LEU A 12 9.26 19.59 4.19
N ILE A 13 8.28 20.07 4.95
CA ILE A 13 6.93 19.49 5.00
C ILE A 13 6.25 19.62 3.63
N ALA A 14 6.35 20.76 2.98
CA ALA A 14 5.80 20.96 1.64
C ALA A 14 6.43 20.05 0.58
N ASP A 15 7.74 19.78 0.68
CA ASP A 15 8.45 18.86 -0.21
C ASP A 15 8.02 17.40 0.03
N VAL A 16 7.83 17.01 1.30
CA VAL A 16 7.32 15.68 1.66
C VAL A 16 5.89 15.49 1.17
N VAL A 17 5.01 16.48 1.37
CA VAL A 17 3.62 16.42 0.89
C VAL A 17 3.56 16.28 -0.62
N ARG A 18 4.32 17.09 -1.38
CA ARG A 18 4.40 16.95 -2.84
C ARG A 18 4.91 15.59 -3.29
N GLY A 19 5.89 15.03 -2.58
CA GLY A 19 6.40 13.68 -2.86
C GLY A 19 5.35 12.60 -2.62
N LEU A 20 4.51 12.75 -1.59
CA LEU A 20 3.40 11.85 -1.30
C LEU A 20 2.29 11.96 -2.36
N GLU A 21 1.90 13.18 -2.74
CA GLU A 21 0.91 13.43 -3.79
C GLU A 21 1.31 12.80 -5.13
N ALA A 22 2.58 12.99 -5.54
CA ALA A 22 3.09 12.38 -6.77
C ALA A 22 3.07 10.85 -6.72
N LYS A 23 3.35 10.28 -5.54
CA LYS A 23 3.29 8.84 -5.33
C LYS A 23 1.85 8.31 -5.31
N ASP A 24 0.94 9.02 -4.68
CA ASP A 24 -0.49 8.68 -4.65
C ASP A 24 -1.11 8.72 -6.06
N ASN A 25 -0.78 9.72 -6.87
CA ASN A 25 -1.22 9.81 -8.25
C ASN A 25 -0.71 8.63 -9.09
N ALA A 26 0.58 8.28 -8.95
CA ALA A 26 1.15 7.13 -9.64
C ALA A 26 0.53 5.79 -9.20
N ILE A 27 0.12 5.68 -7.93
CA ILE A 27 -0.60 4.52 -7.40
C ILE A 27 -2.01 4.46 -8.01
N TYR A 28 -2.71 5.58 -8.03
CA TYR A 28 -4.07 5.68 -8.58
C TYR A 28 -4.10 5.28 -10.05
N GLU A 29 -3.19 5.83 -10.87
CA GLU A 29 -3.05 5.48 -12.27
C GLU A 29 -2.81 3.97 -12.49
N LYS A 30 -1.93 3.37 -11.68
CA LYS A 30 -1.62 1.94 -11.76
C LYS A 30 -2.77 1.03 -11.30
N LEU A 31 -3.51 1.45 -10.27
CA LEU A 31 -4.62 0.65 -9.72
C LEU A 31 -5.86 0.70 -10.62
N PHE A 32 -6.19 1.88 -11.11
CA PHE A 32 -7.46 2.13 -11.79
C PHE A 32 -7.30 2.29 -13.31
N ASN A 33 -6.06 2.36 -13.82
CA ASN A 33 -5.74 2.63 -15.22
C ASN A 33 -6.47 3.88 -15.75
N ALA A 34 -6.54 4.90 -14.91
CA ALA A 34 -7.15 6.19 -15.14
C ALA A 34 -6.26 7.27 -14.54
N ASP A 35 -6.31 8.48 -15.08
CA ASP A 35 -5.61 9.61 -14.49
C ASP A 35 -6.12 9.88 -13.09
N ALA A 36 -5.21 10.17 -12.17
CA ALA A 36 -5.60 10.54 -10.82
C ALA A 36 -6.36 11.87 -10.84
N PRO A 37 -7.48 12.01 -10.08
CA PRO A 37 -8.18 13.28 -9.98
C PRO A 37 -7.22 14.34 -9.44
N GLU A 38 -7.21 15.52 -10.07
CA GLU A 38 -6.44 16.66 -9.55
C GLU A 38 -6.96 17.03 -8.15
N MET A 39 -6.28 16.54 -7.13
CA MET A 39 -6.50 16.96 -5.76
C MET A 39 -5.39 17.94 -5.39
N ASP A 40 -5.72 19.21 -5.27
CA ASP A 40 -4.88 20.20 -4.59
C ASP A 40 -5.47 20.47 -3.17
N PRO A 41 -5.19 19.60 -2.19
CA PRO A 41 -5.77 19.71 -0.85
C PRO A 41 -5.23 20.92 -0.08
N LEU A 42 -4.16 21.54 -0.55
CA LEU A 42 -3.50 22.63 0.17
C LEU A 42 -3.53 23.95 -0.58
N GLY A 43 -4.07 24.02 -1.80
CA GLY A 43 -4.13 25.19 -2.67
C GLY A 43 -3.08 26.21 -2.30
N ARG A 44 -2.07 26.42 -3.06
CA ARG A 44 -0.87 27.26 -2.85
C ARG A 44 -0.94 28.15 -1.61
N MET A 45 -0.57 27.62 -0.45
CA MET A 45 -0.38 28.42 0.77
C MET A 45 0.87 29.28 0.60
N SER A 46 0.77 30.37 -0.11
CA SER A 46 1.76 31.44 -0.06
C SER A 46 1.41 32.36 1.11
N PHE A 47 1.85 32.00 2.29
CA PHE A 47 1.84 32.92 3.43
C PHE A 47 3.04 33.85 3.32
N THR A 48 2.80 35.05 2.88
CA THR A 48 3.66 36.20 3.20
C THR A 48 3.17 36.76 4.53
N PHE A 49 3.76 36.30 5.63
CA PHE A 49 3.64 37.04 6.90
C PHE A 49 4.56 38.23 6.83
N GLY A 50 3.99 39.37 6.56
CA GLY A 50 4.62 40.67 6.70
C GLY A 50 3.67 41.61 7.44
N ASP A 51 4.11 42.00 8.62
CA ASP A 51 3.57 43.07 9.48
C ASP A 51 2.37 42.75 10.38
N ASP A 52 2.45 43.25 11.64
CA ASP A 52 1.66 42.91 12.83
C ASP A 52 0.20 43.42 12.86
N SER A 53 -0.42 43.76 11.74
CA SER A 53 -1.83 44.16 11.69
C SER A 53 -2.55 43.69 10.45
N ILE A 54 -2.97 42.45 10.43
CA ILE A 54 -3.92 41.96 9.40
C ILE A 54 -5.31 42.46 9.80
N PRO A 55 -6.00 43.29 8.97
CA PRO A 55 -7.36 43.71 9.23
C PRO A 55 -8.31 42.52 9.35
N ASP A 56 -9.26 42.57 10.29
CA ASP A 56 -10.27 41.49 10.48
C ASP A 56 -11.01 41.12 9.18
N SER A 57 -11.23 42.11 8.30
CA SER A 57 -11.83 41.89 6.97
C SER A 57 -11.00 40.96 6.09
N ASP A 58 -9.68 40.99 6.21
CA ASP A 58 -8.78 40.13 5.42
C ASP A 58 -8.74 38.72 6.00
N ILE A 59 -8.85 38.57 7.32
CA ILE A 59 -8.99 37.27 8.00
C ILE A 59 -10.31 36.59 7.59
N VAL A 60 -11.41 37.34 7.56
CA VAL A 60 -12.71 36.84 7.14
C VAL A 60 -12.67 36.39 5.66
N ARG A 61 -12.19 37.26 4.77
CA ARG A 61 -12.06 36.92 3.34
C ARG A 61 -11.16 35.72 3.09
N TYR A 62 -10.06 35.61 3.83
CA TYR A 62 -9.18 34.47 3.79
C TYR A 62 -9.87 33.19 4.26
N SER A 63 -10.61 33.26 5.38
CA SER A 63 -11.35 32.12 5.93
C SER A 63 -12.47 31.65 4.99
N GLU A 64 -13.20 32.59 4.37
CA GLU A 64 -14.21 32.28 3.36
C GLU A 64 -13.61 31.62 2.13
N GLY A 65 -12.48 32.13 1.62
CA GLY A 65 -11.75 31.52 0.51
C GLY A 65 -11.26 30.10 0.83
N ARG A 66 -10.79 29.89 2.06
CA ARG A 66 -10.35 28.57 2.51
C ARG A 66 -11.50 27.57 2.66
N ILE A 67 -12.64 28.01 3.20
CA ILE A 67 -13.85 27.19 3.29
C ILE A 67 -14.34 26.81 1.87
N ALA A 68 -14.35 27.78 0.96
CA ALA A 68 -14.74 27.52 -0.44
C ALA A 68 -13.79 26.53 -1.12
N SER A 69 -12.48 26.67 -0.92
CA SER A 69 -11.47 25.73 -1.44
C SER A 69 -11.62 24.32 -0.87
N LEU A 70 -11.81 24.20 0.46
CA LEU A 70 -12.04 22.91 1.12
C LEU A 70 -13.35 22.25 0.65
N SER A 71 -14.40 23.05 0.45
CA SER A 71 -15.68 22.54 -0.08
C SER A 71 -15.54 22.05 -1.53
N ALA A 72 -14.79 22.77 -2.35
CA ALA A 72 -14.49 22.35 -3.73
C ALA A 72 -13.65 21.07 -3.76
N ALA A 73 -12.64 20.96 -2.89
CA ALA A 73 -11.83 19.77 -2.76
C ALA A 73 -12.67 18.56 -2.28
N ALA A 74 -13.55 18.75 -1.30
CA ALA A 74 -14.47 17.71 -0.83
C ALA A 74 -15.41 17.23 -1.94
N ALA A 75 -15.97 18.15 -2.74
CA ALA A 75 -16.80 17.81 -3.89
C ALA A 75 -16.02 17.08 -5.00
N GLY A 76 -14.76 17.46 -5.21
CA GLY A 76 -13.84 16.75 -6.12
C GLY A 76 -13.57 15.33 -5.68
N ILE A 77 -13.31 15.12 -4.39
CA ILE A 77 -13.14 13.78 -3.79
C ILE A 77 -14.41 12.94 -3.97
N GLU A 78 -15.60 13.50 -3.66
CA GLU A 78 -16.87 12.81 -3.83
C GLU A 78 -17.11 12.41 -5.29
N SER A 79 -16.84 13.32 -6.24
CA SER A 79 -16.94 13.05 -7.67
C SER A 79 -15.98 11.94 -8.12
N GLY A 80 -14.73 11.98 -7.66
CA GLY A 80 -13.72 10.95 -7.93
C GLY A 80 -14.14 9.58 -7.39
N PHE A 81 -14.66 9.52 -6.16
CA PHE A 81 -15.21 8.27 -5.61
C PHE A 81 -16.38 7.73 -6.44
N LEU A 82 -17.32 8.58 -6.87
CA LEU A 82 -18.45 8.15 -7.70
C LEU A 82 -18.00 7.61 -9.05
N GLU A 83 -16.98 8.22 -9.67
CA GLU A 83 -16.38 7.74 -10.91
C GLU A 83 -15.70 6.38 -10.73
N VAL A 84 -14.87 6.24 -9.69
CA VAL A 84 -14.21 4.97 -9.33
C VAL A 84 -15.23 3.88 -9.03
N PHE A 85 -16.27 4.16 -8.25
CA PHE A 85 -17.35 3.19 -7.97
C PHE A 85 -18.15 2.84 -9.23
N GLY A 86 -18.38 3.81 -10.12
CA GLY A 86 -19.00 3.59 -11.42
C GLY A 86 -18.16 2.64 -12.29
N ASP A 87 -16.87 2.87 -12.35
CA ASP A 87 -15.91 2.03 -13.09
C ASP A 87 -15.79 0.62 -12.49
N ILE A 88 -15.67 0.50 -11.18
CA ILE A 88 -15.64 -0.79 -10.47
C ILE A 88 -16.95 -1.56 -10.71
N SER A 89 -18.10 -0.89 -10.66
CA SER A 89 -19.41 -1.50 -10.88
C SER A 89 -19.61 -1.93 -12.34
N SER A 90 -19.03 -1.21 -13.29
CA SER A 90 -19.09 -1.52 -14.73
C SER A 90 -18.14 -2.67 -15.13
N ARG A 91 -17.02 -2.80 -14.45
CA ARG A 91 -16.03 -3.87 -14.65
C ARG A 91 -16.49 -5.13 -13.93
N LYS A 92 -17.34 -5.93 -14.57
CA LYS A 92 -17.79 -7.22 -14.04
C LYS A 92 -16.62 -8.07 -13.55
N GLY A 93 -16.32 -8.01 -12.25
CA GLY A 93 -15.53 -9.02 -11.55
C GLY A 93 -14.03 -8.77 -11.35
N ALA A 94 -13.46 -7.65 -11.81
CA ALA A 94 -12.00 -7.43 -11.70
C ALA A 94 -11.62 -6.51 -10.52
N LEU A 95 -12.04 -6.85 -9.30
CA LEU A 95 -11.52 -6.16 -8.11
C LEU A 95 -10.08 -6.60 -7.83
N PRO A 96 -9.18 -5.66 -7.52
CA PRO A 96 -7.83 -5.99 -7.09
C PRO A 96 -7.84 -6.80 -5.78
N PRO A 97 -6.74 -7.49 -5.44
CA PRO A 97 -6.62 -8.30 -4.22
C PRO A 97 -6.49 -7.40 -2.97
N MET A 98 -7.60 -6.91 -2.44
CA MET A 98 -7.65 -5.90 -1.37
C MET A 98 -7.72 -6.49 0.06
N ILE A 99 -7.86 -7.80 0.22
CA ILE A 99 -7.83 -8.41 1.55
C ILE A 99 -6.39 -8.64 1.96
N VAL A 100 -6.01 -8.12 3.13
CA VAL A 100 -4.72 -8.43 3.75
C VAL A 100 -4.61 -9.95 3.94
N PRO A 101 -3.52 -10.59 3.44
CA PRO A 101 -3.43 -12.07 3.39
C PRO A 101 -3.24 -12.73 4.76
N VAL A 102 -3.19 -11.94 5.84
CA VAL A 102 -3.16 -12.39 7.23
C VAL A 102 -4.27 -11.70 8.01
N ALA A 103 -5.23 -12.46 8.51
CA ALA A 103 -6.34 -11.91 9.27
C ALA A 103 -5.87 -11.26 10.58
N GLY A 104 -6.36 -10.03 10.84
CA GLY A 104 -6.01 -9.30 12.06
C GLY A 104 -4.56 -8.79 12.11
N LEU A 105 -3.91 -8.64 10.95
CA LEU A 105 -2.59 -8.00 10.84
C LEU A 105 -2.62 -6.61 11.48
N LYS A 106 -1.62 -6.31 12.31
CA LYS A 106 -1.45 -4.98 12.90
C LYS A 106 -0.45 -4.17 12.08
N PRO A 107 -0.58 -2.84 11.99
CA PRO A 107 0.39 -2.00 11.26
C PRO A 107 1.84 -2.22 11.66
N ALA A 108 2.11 -2.46 12.95
CA ALA A 108 3.46 -2.74 13.46
C ALA A 108 4.07 -4.07 12.98
N GLN A 109 3.29 -4.93 12.35
CA GLN A 109 3.73 -6.20 11.78
C GLN A 109 4.06 -6.10 10.29
N VAL A 110 3.91 -4.92 9.69
CA VAL A 110 4.32 -4.63 8.33
C VAL A 110 5.82 -4.34 8.32
N GLY A 111 6.57 -5.15 7.58
CA GLY A 111 8.01 -5.04 7.38
C GLY A 111 8.36 -4.33 6.07
N ALA A 112 9.46 -4.76 5.45
CA ALA A 112 9.95 -4.19 4.20
C ALA A 112 8.97 -4.43 3.05
N SER A 113 8.70 -3.38 2.25
CA SER A 113 7.99 -3.49 0.99
C SER A 113 8.96 -3.56 -0.19
N ILE A 114 8.46 -3.44 -1.40
CA ILE A 114 9.24 -3.57 -2.64
C ILE A 114 10.42 -2.60 -2.70
N GLY A 115 11.43 -2.95 -3.48
CA GLY A 115 12.57 -2.10 -3.80
C GLY A 115 13.91 -2.67 -3.33
N GLN A 116 14.90 -1.81 -3.31
CA GLN A 116 16.26 -2.20 -2.88
C GLN A 116 16.30 -2.32 -1.36
N LYS A 117 16.53 -3.53 -0.87
CA LYS A 117 16.59 -3.86 0.57
C LYS A 117 17.87 -4.58 0.92
N ILE A 118 18.27 -4.50 2.18
CA ILE A 118 19.42 -5.25 2.68
C ILE A 118 18.98 -6.70 2.92
N ASN A 119 19.59 -7.64 2.20
CA ASN A 119 19.36 -9.06 2.44
C ASN A 119 19.94 -9.46 3.82
N PRO A 120 19.17 -10.14 4.69
CA PRO A 120 19.60 -10.43 6.06
C PRO A 120 20.76 -11.41 6.15
N PHE A 121 20.92 -12.31 5.16
CA PHE A 121 21.95 -13.35 5.14
C PHE A 121 23.27 -12.85 4.59
N TYR A 122 23.22 -12.20 3.43
CA TYR A 122 24.42 -11.82 2.68
C TYR A 122 24.88 -10.40 2.97
N LYS A 123 24.05 -9.58 3.65
CA LYS A 123 24.31 -8.16 3.96
C LYS A 123 24.62 -7.30 2.72
N VAL A 124 24.05 -7.70 1.59
CA VAL A 124 24.10 -6.96 0.32
C VAL A 124 22.75 -6.36 0.01
N ILE A 125 22.75 -5.33 -0.81
CA ILE A 125 21.51 -4.75 -1.34
C ILE A 125 21.00 -5.66 -2.45
N SER A 126 19.76 -6.09 -2.34
CA SER A 126 19.06 -6.91 -3.33
C SER A 126 17.66 -6.36 -3.60
N GLN A 127 17.12 -6.69 -4.76
CA GLN A 127 15.75 -6.37 -5.10
C GLN A 127 14.81 -7.24 -4.27
N HIS A 128 13.80 -6.62 -3.65
CA HIS A 128 12.71 -7.27 -2.93
C HIS A 128 11.41 -6.98 -3.68
N ASP A 129 10.71 -8.03 -4.11
CA ASP A 129 9.57 -7.93 -5.02
C ASP A 129 8.20 -8.06 -4.31
N GLY A 130 8.20 -8.06 -2.99
CA GLY A 130 7.00 -8.20 -2.18
C GLY A 130 6.99 -7.32 -0.94
N ILE A 131 6.12 -7.67 -0.03
CA ILE A 131 6.06 -7.12 1.33
C ILE A 131 6.20 -8.24 2.35
N ASP A 132 6.99 -7.99 3.39
CA ASP A 132 7.15 -8.92 4.50
C ASP A 132 6.15 -8.61 5.60
N LEU A 133 5.29 -9.58 5.93
CA LEU A 133 4.36 -9.49 7.02
C LEU A 133 4.88 -10.33 8.20
N ILE A 134 5.37 -9.65 9.24
CA ILE A 134 6.09 -10.23 10.37
C ILE A 134 5.08 -10.77 11.39
N VAL A 135 4.76 -12.03 11.25
CA VAL A 135 3.77 -12.72 12.09
C VAL A 135 4.30 -14.10 12.53
N GLY A 136 3.72 -14.63 13.58
CA GLY A 136 4.18 -15.91 14.14
C GLY A 136 3.99 -17.08 13.19
N GLN A 137 4.86 -18.09 13.32
CA GLN A 137 4.74 -19.36 12.61
C GLN A 137 3.37 -20.01 12.86
N GLY A 138 2.80 -20.66 11.85
CA GLY A 138 1.46 -21.25 11.91
C GLY A 138 0.30 -20.26 11.73
N THR A 139 0.57 -18.95 11.74
CA THR A 139 -0.48 -17.95 11.50
C THR A 139 -1.19 -18.23 10.17
N PRO A 140 -2.54 -18.27 10.14
CA PRO A 140 -3.26 -18.57 8.92
C PRO A 140 -3.01 -17.55 7.80
N VAL A 141 -2.62 -18.04 6.63
CA VAL A 141 -2.52 -17.28 5.39
C VAL A 141 -3.79 -17.50 4.58
N ILE A 142 -4.42 -16.41 4.13
CA ILE A 142 -5.69 -16.42 3.42
C ILE A 142 -5.58 -15.80 2.02
N ALA A 143 -6.48 -16.19 1.12
CA ALA A 143 -6.56 -15.62 -0.23
C ALA A 143 -6.98 -14.15 -0.18
N ALA A 144 -6.23 -13.27 -0.83
CA ALA A 144 -6.49 -11.83 -0.87
C ALA A 144 -7.68 -11.44 -1.76
N ALA A 145 -8.08 -12.31 -2.70
CA ALA A 145 -9.25 -12.15 -3.58
C ALA A 145 -9.74 -13.51 -4.07
N ASP A 146 -10.89 -13.52 -4.75
CA ASP A 146 -11.37 -14.68 -5.51
C ASP A 146 -10.37 -15.02 -6.63
N GLY A 147 -10.12 -16.31 -6.89
CA GLY A 147 -9.19 -16.68 -7.95
C GLY A 147 -9.02 -18.19 -8.11
N THR A 148 -8.03 -18.56 -8.91
CA THR A 148 -7.63 -19.94 -9.13
C THR A 148 -6.16 -20.11 -8.75
N VAL A 149 -5.86 -21.12 -7.96
CA VAL A 149 -4.47 -21.49 -7.61
C VAL A 149 -3.76 -21.96 -8.87
N THR A 150 -2.82 -21.18 -9.37
CA THR A 150 -2.08 -21.46 -10.59
C THR A 150 -0.80 -22.22 -10.34
N ASP A 151 -0.22 -22.08 -9.16
CA ASP A 151 0.96 -22.86 -8.79
C ASP A 151 1.01 -23.17 -7.29
N VAL A 152 1.60 -24.33 -6.96
CA VAL A 152 1.95 -24.75 -5.59
C VAL A 152 3.32 -25.41 -5.66
N ARG A 153 4.33 -24.74 -5.12
CA ARG A 153 5.70 -25.22 -5.09
C ARG A 153 6.13 -25.53 -3.66
N ARG A 154 6.99 -26.51 -3.50
CA ARG A 154 7.66 -26.82 -2.24
C ARG A 154 9.16 -26.85 -2.46
N SER A 155 9.89 -26.02 -1.74
CA SER A 155 11.34 -25.88 -1.90
C SER A 155 12.00 -25.53 -0.55
N GLY A 156 13.21 -26.00 -0.36
CA GLY A 156 14.08 -25.55 0.74
C GLY A 156 14.99 -24.37 0.37
N LYS A 157 14.77 -23.70 -0.78
CA LYS A 157 15.61 -22.60 -1.27
C LYS A 157 14.75 -21.43 -1.76
N GLY A 158 15.34 -20.24 -1.81
CA GLY A 158 14.67 -19.03 -2.29
C GLY A 158 13.38 -18.77 -1.51
N LEU A 159 12.28 -18.50 -2.19
CA LEU A 159 10.97 -18.25 -1.60
C LEU A 159 10.33 -19.45 -0.88
N GLY A 160 11.01 -20.60 -0.84
CA GLY A 160 10.55 -21.76 -0.10
C GLY A 160 9.27 -22.38 -0.65
N ASN A 161 8.32 -22.67 0.23
CA ASN A 161 7.00 -23.17 -0.14
C ASN A 161 6.12 -21.99 -0.58
N VAL A 162 5.57 -22.07 -1.78
CA VAL A 162 4.85 -20.97 -2.43
C VAL A 162 3.49 -21.44 -2.92
N VAL A 163 2.49 -20.60 -2.74
CA VAL A 163 1.19 -20.65 -3.42
C VAL A 163 1.07 -19.42 -4.30
N GLU A 164 0.63 -19.61 -5.53
CA GLU A 164 0.36 -18.54 -6.50
C GLU A 164 -1.09 -18.61 -6.93
N ILE A 165 -1.78 -17.48 -6.94
CA ILE A 165 -3.20 -17.38 -7.32
C ILE A 165 -3.34 -16.34 -8.42
N THR A 166 -3.98 -16.75 -9.52
CA THR A 166 -4.42 -15.83 -10.57
C THR A 166 -5.85 -15.38 -10.30
N HIS A 167 -6.06 -14.08 -10.35
CA HIS A 167 -7.32 -13.38 -10.15
C HIS A 167 -7.82 -12.76 -11.46
N ASP A 168 -9.05 -12.28 -11.45
CA ASP A 168 -9.58 -11.50 -12.56
C ASP A 168 -8.79 -10.18 -12.72
N GLY A 169 -8.84 -9.60 -13.93
CA GLY A 169 -8.17 -8.32 -14.21
C GLY A 169 -6.64 -8.40 -14.35
N GLY A 170 -6.09 -9.59 -14.60
CA GLY A 170 -4.64 -9.78 -14.81
C GLY A 170 -3.82 -9.82 -13.52
N TYR A 171 -4.47 -9.80 -12.35
CA TYR A 171 -3.77 -9.86 -11.07
C TYR A 171 -3.30 -11.27 -10.73
N VAL A 172 -2.10 -11.33 -10.15
CA VAL A 172 -1.52 -12.54 -9.57
C VAL A 172 -1.01 -12.20 -8.18
N THR A 173 -1.32 -13.05 -7.20
CA THR A 173 -0.75 -12.94 -5.85
C THR A 173 0.15 -14.13 -5.54
N VAL A 174 1.28 -13.86 -4.89
CA VAL A 174 2.28 -14.85 -4.48
C VAL A 174 2.37 -14.85 -2.96
N TYR A 175 2.31 -16.03 -2.38
CA TYR A 175 2.43 -16.26 -0.93
C TYR A 175 3.60 -17.19 -0.72
N ALA A 176 4.62 -16.75 0.01
CA ALA A 176 5.88 -17.48 0.14
C ALA A 176 6.27 -17.77 1.61
N HIS A 177 7.32 -18.57 1.78
CA HIS A 177 7.84 -19.09 3.07
C HIS A 177 6.81 -19.90 3.87
N LEU A 178 5.84 -20.51 3.19
CA LEU A 178 4.69 -21.18 3.78
C LEU A 178 5.04 -22.50 4.47
N GLU A 179 4.17 -22.90 5.39
CA GLU A 179 4.03 -24.26 5.89
C GLU A 179 2.56 -24.73 5.77
N ASP A 180 2.31 -26.01 5.93
CA ASP A 180 0.97 -26.61 5.97
C ASP A 180 0.02 -26.12 4.86
N ILE A 181 0.50 -26.15 3.59
CA ILE A 181 -0.32 -25.76 2.43
C ILE A 181 -1.50 -26.74 2.30
N VAL A 182 -2.72 -26.18 2.34
CA VAL A 182 -3.98 -26.93 2.31
C VAL A 182 -4.73 -26.84 0.98
N VAL A 183 -4.19 -26.09 0.02
CA VAL A 183 -4.76 -25.93 -1.34
C VAL A 183 -3.90 -26.64 -2.38
N ARG A 184 -4.47 -26.86 -3.56
CA ARG A 184 -3.79 -27.53 -4.67
C ARG A 184 -3.92 -26.73 -5.98
N LYS A 185 -2.99 -26.94 -6.88
CA LYS A 185 -3.02 -26.34 -8.22
C LYS A 185 -4.33 -26.67 -8.95
N GLY A 186 -4.92 -25.68 -9.59
CA GLY A 186 -6.21 -25.73 -10.27
C GLY A 186 -7.42 -25.51 -9.37
N GLU A 187 -7.23 -25.36 -8.07
CA GLU A 187 -8.33 -25.16 -7.13
C GLU A 187 -8.84 -23.72 -7.22
N ARG A 188 -10.18 -23.55 -7.30
CA ARG A 188 -10.83 -22.25 -7.16
C ARG A 188 -10.94 -21.88 -5.69
N VAL A 189 -10.51 -20.68 -5.35
CA VAL A 189 -10.55 -20.14 -3.99
C VAL A 189 -11.40 -18.87 -3.95
N LYS A 190 -12.07 -18.69 -2.83
CA LYS A 190 -12.76 -17.43 -2.50
C LYS A 190 -11.85 -16.57 -1.63
N ALA A 191 -12.01 -15.27 -1.73
CA ALA A 191 -11.41 -14.30 -0.83
C ALA A 191 -11.59 -14.72 0.64
N GLY A 192 -10.53 -14.64 1.43
CA GLY A 192 -10.53 -15.08 2.83
C GLY A 192 -10.37 -16.59 3.06
N LYS A 193 -10.31 -17.43 2.00
CA LYS A 193 -10.07 -18.87 2.17
C LYS A 193 -8.67 -19.12 2.69
N LYS A 194 -8.52 -19.97 3.70
CA LYS A 194 -7.21 -20.42 4.19
C LYS A 194 -6.45 -21.18 3.10
N LEU A 195 -5.20 -20.80 2.87
CA LEU A 195 -4.28 -21.37 1.89
C LEU A 195 -3.21 -22.25 2.56
N ALA A 196 -2.66 -21.75 3.68
CA ALA A 196 -1.50 -22.31 4.35
C ALA A 196 -1.36 -21.76 5.77
N GLY A 197 -0.28 -22.09 6.44
CA GLY A 197 0.28 -21.39 7.59
C GLY A 197 1.52 -20.60 7.18
N VAL A 198 1.84 -19.56 7.94
CA VAL A 198 3.13 -18.86 7.87
C VAL A 198 4.21 -19.81 8.35
N GLY A 199 5.29 -19.96 7.62
CA GLY A 199 6.42 -20.83 7.97
C GLY A 199 7.76 -20.10 7.93
N ILE A 200 8.81 -20.90 7.75
CA ILE A 200 10.20 -20.49 7.58
C ILE A 200 10.88 -21.26 6.46
N SER A 201 10.13 -21.71 5.47
CA SER A 201 10.66 -22.50 4.35
C SER A 201 11.51 -21.62 3.41
N GLY A 202 12.51 -22.21 2.78
CA GLY A 202 13.43 -21.50 1.89
C GLY A 202 14.42 -20.59 2.62
N ASN A 203 14.73 -19.45 2.02
CA ASN A 203 15.65 -18.48 2.60
C ASN A 203 14.87 -17.48 3.46
N SER A 204 14.40 -17.90 4.61
CA SER A 204 13.66 -17.06 5.55
C SER A 204 14.46 -16.87 6.84
N PHE A 205 14.70 -15.62 7.26
CA PHE A 205 15.48 -15.28 8.45
C PHE A 205 14.71 -15.53 9.74
N ALA A 206 13.40 -15.29 9.72
CA ALA A 206 12.48 -15.52 10.81
C ALA A 206 11.07 -15.76 10.27
N PRO A 207 10.11 -16.29 11.06
CA PRO A 207 8.74 -16.48 10.61
C PRO A 207 8.13 -15.18 10.07
N HIS A 208 7.70 -15.19 8.81
CA HIS A 208 7.01 -14.09 8.13
C HIS A 208 6.28 -14.63 6.91
N LEU A 209 5.33 -13.89 6.40
CA LEU A 209 4.76 -14.10 5.08
C LEU A 209 5.41 -13.09 4.13
N HIS A 210 6.12 -13.59 3.11
CA HIS A 210 6.46 -12.78 1.95
C HIS A 210 5.28 -12.82 0.99
N TYR A 211 4.74 -11.64 0.64
CA TYR A 211 3.55 -11.49 -0.16
C TYR A 211 3.79 -10.55 -1.34
N GLU A 212 3.45 -11.00 -2.55
CA GLU A 212 3.58 -10.18 -3.75
C GLU A 212 2.21 -9.98 -4.42
N VAL A 213 2.06 -8.82 -5.06
CA VAL A 213 0.99 -8.52 -6.00
C VAL A 213 1.62 -8.19 -7.34
N ARG A 214 1.16 -8.85 -8.38
CA ARG A 214 1.59 -8.59 -9.76
C ARG A 214 0.37 -8.33 -10.63
N ARG A 215 0.55 -7.51 -11.67
CA ARG A 215 -0.47 -7.32 -12.69
C ARG A 215 0.20 -7.32 -14.07
N ASP A 216 -0.30 -8.15 -14.97
CA ASP A 216 0.22 -8.28 -16.34
C ASP A 216 1.75 -8.50 -16.38
N GLY A 217 2.31 -9.16 -15.35
CA GLY A 217 3.73 -9.44 -15.18
C GLY A 217 4.52 -8.37 -14.43
N GLU A 218 3.96 -7.19 -14.20
CA GLU A 218 4.60 -6.14 -13.39
C GLU A 218 4.36 -6.33 -11.90
N VAL A 219 5.40 -6.08 -11.10
CA VAL A 219 5.33 -6.10 -9.63
C VAL A 219 4.72 -4.80 -9.13
N LEU A 220 3.69 -4.91 -8.30
CA LEU A 220 3.02 -3.79 -7.66
C LEU A 220 3.26 -3.81 -6.15
N ASP A 221 3.39 -2.64 -5.53
CA ASP A 221 3.60 -2.55 -4.08
C ASP A 221 2.35 -3.02 -3.32
N PRO A 222 2.43 -4.16 -2.59
CA PRO A 222 1.26 -4.75 -1.95
C PRO A 222 0.63 -3.86 -0.88
N VAL A 223 1.40 -2.96 -0.24
CA VAL A 223 0.86 -2.05 0.76
C VAL A 223 -0.27 -1.18 0.21
N ASN A 224 -0.21 -0.86 -1.08
CA ASN A 224 -1.22 -0.03 -1.75
C ASN A 224 -2.62 -0.69 -1.79
N PHE A 225 -2.71 -2.00 -1.55
CA PHE A 225 -3.97 -2.76 -1.54
C PHE A 225 -4.54 -2.93 -0.12
N PHE A 226 -3.81 -2.51 0.91
CA PHE A 226 -4.20 -2.74 2.30
C PHE A 226 -5.16 -1.70 2.88
N PHE A 227 -5.41 -0.60 2.16
CA PHE A 227 -6.27 0.49 2.61
C PHE A 227 -7.69 0.05 2.97
N ALA A 228 -8.22 -0.99 2.30
CA ALA A 228 -9.56 -1.52 2.59
C ALA A 228 -9.63 -2.33 3.89
N SER A 229 -8.49 -2.74 4.44
CA SER A 229 -8.40 -3.60 5.63
C SER A 229 -7.93 -2.86 6.89
N PHE A 230 -7.51 -1.61 6.75
CA PHE A 230 -7.01 -0.77 7.84
C PHE A 230 -7.85 0.51 7.98
N SER A 231 -7.89 1.08 9.18
CA SER A 231 -8.32 2.47 9.33
C SER A 231 -7.31 3.42 8.66
N PRO A 232 -7.68 4.67 8.34
CA PRO A 232 -6.74 5.63 7.71
C PRO A 232 -5.44 5.82 8.50
N GLU A 233 -5.51 5.84 9.84
CA GLU A 233 -4.34 5.98 10.71
C GLU A 233 -3.46 4.73 10.70
N GLU A 234 -4.09 3.54 10.74
CA GLU A 234 -3.40 2.26 10.64
C GLU A 234 -2.73 2.09 9.28
N TYR A 235 -3.43 2.47 8.20
CA TYR A 235 -2.88 2.42 6.85
C TYR A 235 -1.67 3.34 6.70
N THR A 236 -1.77 4.59 7.17
CA THR A 236 -0.65 5.55 7.14
C THR A 236 0.57 4.99 7.87
N ARG A 237 0.36 4.37 9.04
CA ARG A 237 1.44 3.75 9.81
C ARG A 237 2.03 2.54 9.08
N ALA A 238 1.21 1.67 8.51
CA ALA A 238 1.66 0.51 7.74
C ALA A 238 2.47 0.93 6.51
N ALA A 239 1.99 1.91 5.74
CA ALA A 239 2.66 2.46 4.58
C ALA A 239 4.01 3.11 4.94
N TYR A 240 4.07 3.85 6.05
CA TYR A 240 5.31 4.42 6.55
C TYR A 240 6.34 3.34 6.89
N LEU A 241 5.94 2.30 7.63
CA LEU A 241 6.84 1.19 7.99
C LEU A 241 7.31 0.42 6.75
N ALA A 242 6.42 0.11 5.82
CA ALA A 242 6.74 -0.54 4.57
C ALA A 242 7.80 0.22 3.75
N ALA A 243 7.67 1.54 3.68
CA ALA A 243 8.58 2.41 2.93
C ALA A 243 9.94 2.59 3.64
N THR A 244 9.95 2.69 4.97
CA THR A 244 11.16 3.02 5.75
C THR A 244 11.96 1.82 6.22
N THR A 245 11.39 0.60 6.23
CA THR A 245 12.11 -0.61 6.58
C THR A 245 13.13 -0.94 5.48
N GLY A 246 14.40 -0.84 5.81
CA GLY A 246 15.52 -0.98 4.88
C GLY A 246 16.04 -2.40 4.69
N GLN A 247 15.57 -3.37 5.50
CA GLN A 247 16.01 -4.77 5.45
C GLN A 247 14.80 -5.69 5.24
N SER A 248 14.90 -6.62 4.27
CA SER A 248 13.93 -7.70 4.08
C SER A 248 14.13 -8.81 5.11
N MET A 249 13.24 -9.80 5.10
CA MET A 249 13.33 -11.00 5.95
C MET A 249 13.83 -12.23 5.16
N ASP A 250 14.07 -12.06 3.86
CA ASP A 250 14.51 -13.09 2.91
C ASP A 250 15.71 -12.68 2.04
#